data_022677218d6bc2ab70aa52f8ae86a7ba
#
_entry.id   022677218d6bc2ab70aa52f8ae86a7ba
#
_cell.length_a   1.000
_cell.length_b   1.000
_cell.length_c   1.000
_cell.angle_alpha   90.00
_cell.angle_beta   90.00
_cell.angle_gamma   90.00
#
_symmetry.space_group_name_H-M   'P 1'
#
loop_
_entity.id
_entity.type
_entity.pdbx_description
1 polymer ?
#
loop_
_entity_poly.entity_id
_entity_poly.type
_entity_poly.pdbx_seq_one_letter_code
_entity_poly.pdbx_strand_id
1 'polypeptide(L)'
;MADPAIPTVSQVNSWQLDTLDAQATGWKQQATTLKTDLDAMHTTIGNSADFLIGKFGTGLRDKGLAVRDEGYKTARALEDAGNAITLGSPGMRFAQQTVKQTLATLTAENYVWAEDGTVSLSRSQLVSVFSEKDKDSAAIKLAALQRKADQYSTTMRGALHAAAVAAQGVTDGVNHAFSELPQAAQGAKAGALTDPKIATQQGGDDGRLVASGKATDADLQHISARLAAAGITADDVEAINEGKQVDLSEAQWDYLREFYNTAGLNGLTSMTDRLTGIHDTTAAANVANGLNTIANPNVHSTGTESFLGGAFTLKVDSTNSPPTCAMC
;
A
#
# COMPACT_ATOMS: atom_id res chain seq x y z
N MET A 1 0.91 -16.36 18.69
CA MET A 1 0.89 -15.87 17.29
C MET A 1 -0.33 -16.48 16.65
N ALA A 2 -1.15 -15.69 15.96
CA ALA A 2 -2.23 -16.25 15.16
C ALA A 2 -1.61 -16.96 13.95
N ASP A 3 -2.20 -18.09 13.51
CA ASP A 3 -1.76 -18.75 12.29
C ASP A 3 -1.93 -17.78 11.10
N PRO A 4 -0.94 -17.70 10.18
CA PRO A 4 -1.06 -16.84 9.02
C PRO A 4 -2.27 -17.22 8.16
N ALA A 5 -2.98 -16.24 7.66
CA ALA A 5 -4.08 -16.48 6.73
C ALA A 5 -3.53 -17.17 5.47
N ILE A 6 -4.03 -18.38 5.17
CA ILE A 6 -3.58 -19.16 4.02
C ILE A 6 -4.15 -18.53 2.74
N PRO A 7 -3.31 -18.11 1.79
CA PRO A 7 -3.77 -17.54 0.52
C PRO A 7 -4.39 -18.62 -0.37
N THR A 8 -5.25 -18.21 -1.29
CA THR A 8 -5.82 -19.11 -2.31
C THR A 8 -4.82 -19.45 -3.41
N VAL A 9 -5.10 -20.52 -4.16
CA VAL A 9 -4.29 -20.92 -5.34
C VAL A 9 -4.17 -19.77 -6.33
N SER A 10 -5.28 -19.11 -6.65
CA SER A 10 -5.29 -17.98 -7.59
C SER A 10 -4.49 -16.79 -7.07
N GLN A 11 -4.58 -16.48 -5.79
CA GLN A 11 -3.79 -15.40 -5.18
C GLN A 11 -2.30 -15.66 -5.33
N VAL A 12 -1.80 -16.84 -4.90
CA VAL A 12 -0.37 -17.16 -5.00
C VAL A 12 0.10 -17.19 -6.46
N ASN A 13 -0.71 -17.75 -7.36
CA ASN A 13 -0.37 -17.80 -8.79
C ASN A 13 -0.20 -16.42 -9.42
N SER A 14 -0.96 -15.42 -8.97
CA SER A 14 -0.96 -14.04 -9.50
C SER A 14 0.05 -13.10 -8.85
N TRP A 15 0.80 -13.51 -7.85
CA TRP A 15 1.77 -12.64 -7.16
C TRP A 15 2.77 -12.00 -8.11
N GLN A 16 3.00 -10.70 -7.94
CA GLN A 16 3.96 -9.90 -8.70
C GLN A 16 5.27 -9.74 -7.92
N LEU A 17 6.02 -10.84 -7.77
CA LEU A 17 7.22 -10.86 -6.90
C LEU A 17 8.38 -10.03 -7.46
N ASP A 18 8.43 -9.79 -8.77
CA ASP A 18 9.46 -8.92 -9.36
C ASP A 18 9.23 -7.45 -8.96
N THR A 19 7.97 -7.02 -8.84
CA THR A 19 7.63 -5.68 -8.33
C THR A 19 8.04 -5.54 -6.87
N LEU A 20 7.85 -6.58 -6.06
CA LEU A 20 8.27 -6.61 -4.66
C LEU A 20 9.79 -6.47 -4.52
N ASP A 21 10.57 -7.19 -5.33
CA ASP A 21 12.03 -7.10 -5.34
C ASP A 21 12.53 -5.73 -5.84
N ALA A 22 11.84 -5.14 -6.84
CA ALA A 22 12.12 -3.79 -7.30
C ALA A 22 11.86 -2.75 -6.19
N GLN A 23 10.78 -2.91 -5.42
CA GLN A 23 10.47 -2.08 -4.25
C GLN A 23 11.58 -2.16 -3.20
N ALA A 24 12.03 -3.38 -2.85
CA ALA A 24 13.12 -3.58 -1.90
C ALA A 24 14.41 -2.89 -2.35
N THR A 25 14.73 -2.98 -3.63
CA THR A 25 15.88 -2.32 -4.24
C THR A 25 15.73 -0.79 -4.17
N GLY A 26 14.56 -0.26 -4.50
CA GLY A 26 14.25 1.17 -4.42
C GLY A 26 14.41 1.72 -3.01
N TRP A 27 13.91 1.02 -2.00
CA TRP A 27 14.05 1.44 -0.60
C TRP A 27 15.50 1.49 -0.14
N LYS A 28 16.32 0.49 -0.50
CA LYS A 28 17.76 0.49 -0.19
C LYS A 28 18.50 1.64 -0.88
N GLN A 29 18.14 1.95 -2.11
CA GLN A 29 18.66 3.11 -2.83
C GLN A 29 18.30 4.42 -2.14
N GLN A 30 17.02 4.60 -1.79
CA GLN A 30 16.54 5.78 -1.06
C GLN A 30 17.24 5.93 0.29
N ALA A 31 17.43 4.85 1.03
CA ALA A 31 18.18 4.85 2.28
C ALA A 31 19.63 5.35 2.09
N THR A 32 20.29 4.90 1.04
CA THR A 32 21.68 5.32 0.72
C THR A 32 21.71 6.80 0.34
N THR A 33 20.80 7.26 -0.51
CA THR A 33 20.70 8.67 -0.91
C THR A 33 20.44 9.55 0.31
N LEU A 34 19.47 9.18 1.15
CA LEU A 34 19.13 9.93 2.36
C LEU A 34 20.35 10.04 3.31
N LYS A 35 21.09 8.97 3.54
CA LYS A 35 22.33 9.02 4.35
C LYS A 35 23.34 10.01 3.77
N THR A 36 23.55 9.99 2.46
CA THR A 36 24.47 10.89 1.76
C THR A 36 24.05 12.35 1.90
N ASP A 37 22.77 12.65 1.71
CA ASP A 37 22.23 14.00 1.81
C ASP A 37 22.31 14.54 3.25
N LEU A 38 22.04 13.69 4.24
CA LEU A 38 22.18 14.04 5.66
C LEU A 38 23.63 14.34 6.04
N ASP A 39 24.61 13.60 5.51
CA ASP A 39 26.02 13.86 5.75
C ASP A 39 26.49 15.14 5.06
N ALA A 40 26.03 15.42 3.85
CA ALA A 40 26.30 16.67 3.15
C ALA A 40 25.71 17.87 3.90
N MET A 41 24.48 17.77 4.37
CA MET A 41 23.81 18.77 5.20
C MET A 41 24.62 19.02 6.49
N HIS A 42 24.98 17.94 7.20
CA HIS A 42 25.75 18.04 8.42
C HIS A 42 27.10 18.73 8.21
N THR A 43 27.82 18.37 7.16
CA THR A 43 29.07 19.01 6.77
C THR A 43 28.89 20.52 6.50
N THR A 44 27.83 20.87 5.74
CA THR A 44 27.51 22.27 5.42
C THR A 44 27.22 23.09 6.68
N ILE A 45 26.40 22.52 7.59
CA ILE A 45 26.08 23.15 8.88
C ILE A 45 27.33 23.26 9.77
N GLY A 46 28.18 22.22 9.79
CA GLY A 46 29.44 22.24 10.52
C GLY A 46 30.37 23.36 10.05
N ASN A 47 30.53 23.53 8.75
CA ASN A 47 31.33 24.59 8.15
C ASN A 47 30.82 26.00 8.46
N SER A 48 29.57 26.13 8.94
CA SER A 48 29.02 27.42 9.38
C SER A 48 29.65 27.95 10.68
N ALA A 49 30.47 27.14 11.37
CA ALA A 49 31.09 27.51 12.63
C ALA A 49 31.99 28.75 12.51
N ASP A 50 32.61 28.94 11.34
CA ASP A 50 33.56 30.04 11.11
C ASP A 50 32.88 31.42 10.99
N PHE A 51 31.58 31.47 10.65
CA PHE A 51 30.84 32.72 10.44
C PHE A 51 29.56 32.84 11.25
N LEU A 52 28.97 31.75 11.71
CA LEU A 52 27.79 31.72 12.60
C LEU A 52 28.24 31.42 14.03
N ILE A 53 28.66 32.48 14.75
CA ILE A 53 29.10 32.39 16.15
C ILE A 53 27.95 32.72 17.12
N GLY A 54 28.14 32.31 18.40
CA GLY A 54 27.19 32.58 19.48
C GLY A 54 26.00 31.59 19.52
N LYS A 55 25.02 31.94 20.32
CA LYS A 55 23.88 31.05 20.62
C LYS A 55 23.10 30.60 19.39
N PHE A 56 22.97 31.47 18.36
CA PHE A 56 22.28 31.11 17.13
C PHE A 56 23.05 30.03 16.34
N GLY A 57 24.36 30.20 16.15
CA GLY A 57 25.17 29.23 15.46
C GLY A 57 25.21 27.86 16.16
N THR A 58 25.30 27.87 17.51
CA THR A 58 25.21 26.66 18.31
C THR A 58 23.84 25.97 18.14
N GLY A 59 22.75 26.72 18.27
CA GLY A 59 21.39 26.17 18.12
C GLY A 59 21.12 25.60 16.72
N LEU A 60 21.70 26.22 15.65
CA LEU A 60 21.59 25.67 14.29
C LEU A 60 22.29 24.31 14.18
N ARG A 61 23.50 24.20 14.73
CA ARG A 61 24.28 22.94 14.71
C ARG A 61 23.61 21.84 15.52
N ASP A 62 23.07 22.16 16.70
CA ASP A 62 22.34 21.21 17.55
C ASP A 62 21.08 20.70 16.84
N LYS A 63 20.34 21.59 16.18
CA LYS A 63 19.18 21.21 15.36
C LYS A 63 19.58 20.37 14.15
N GLY A 64 20.68 20.72 13.48
CA GLY A 64 21.21 19.94 12.35
C GLY A 64 21.60 18.51 12.76
N LEU A 65 22.22 18.34 13.93
CA LEU A 65 22.51 17.02 14.48
C LEU A 65 21.21 16.23 14.75
N ALA A 66 20.23 16.85 15.39
CA ALA A 66 18.96 16.20 15.69
C ALA A 66 18.22 15.75 14.41
N VAL A 67 18.20 16.59 13.37
CA VAL A 67 17.62 16.24 12.06
C VAL A 67 18.39 15.09 11.40
N ARG A 68 19.72 15.12 11.46
CA ARG A 68 20.55 14.04 10.94
C ARG A 68 20.24 12.71 11.64
N ASP A 69 20.19 12.71 12.98
CA ASP A 69 19.94 11.48 13.76
C ASP A 69 18.54 10.88 13.45
N GLU A 70 17.51 11.71 13.34
CA GLU A 70 16.17 11.26 12.95
C GLU A 70 16.14 10.77 11.49
N GLY A 71 16.81 11.46 10.57
CA GLY A 71 16.94 11.03 9.19
C GLY A 71 17.66 9.68 9.04
N TYR A 72 18.68 9.43 9.85
CA TYR A 72 19.38 8.13 9.88
C TYR A 72 18.49 6.99 10.38
N LYS A 73 17.57 7.25 11.33
CA LYS A 73 16.58 6.25 11.75
C LYS A 73 15.67 5.89 10.57
N THR A 74 15.19 6.90 9.82
CA THR A 74 14.39 6.69 8.61
C THR A 74 15.14 5.90 7.55
N ALA A 75 16.41 6.24 7.29
CA ALA A 75 17.24 5.52 6.33
C ALA A 75 17.45 4.05 6.73
N ARG A 76 17.69 3.78 8.02
CA ARG A 76 17.77 2.40 8.54
C ARG A 76 16.47 1.64 8.37
N ALA A 77 15.33 2.25 8.68
CA ALA A 77 14.04 1.61 8.52
C ALA A 77 13.76 1.20 7.06
N LEU A 78 14.11 2.07 6.09
CA LEU A 78 14.01 1.73 4.66
C LEU A 78 14.95 0.58 4.27
N GLU A 79 16.18 0.59 4.79
CA GLU A 79 17.16 -0.48 4.54
C GLU A 79 16.69 -1.81 5.12
N ASP A 80 16.21 -1.80 6.38
CA ASP A 80 15.74 -2.99 7.08
C ASP A 80 14.47 -3.56 6.45
N ALA A 81 13.53 -2.70 6.03
CA ALA A 81 12.35 -3.12 5.27
C ALA A 81 12.73 -3.74 3.92
N GLY A 82 13.67 -3.13 3.17
CA GLY A 82 14.20 -3.69 1.95
C GLY A 82 14.91 -5.04 2.17
N ASN A 83 15.61 -5.20 3.29
CA ASN A 83 16.25 -6.46 3.68
C ASN A 83 15.20 -7.53 4.01
N ALA A 84 14.15 -7.20 4.75
CA ALA A 84 13.07 -8.13 5.06
C ALA A 84 12.42 -8.72 3.80
N ILE A 85 12.15 -7.88 2.80
CA ILE A 85 11.64 -8.33 1.50
C ILE A 85 12.66 -9.23 0.80
N THR A 86 13.93 -8.82 0.72
CA THR A 86 14.99 -9.59 0.04
C THR A 86 15.18 -10.96 0.66
N LEU A 87 15.04 -11.08 1.98
CA LEU A 87 15.16 -12.35 2.70
C LEU A 87 13.94 -13.25 2.51
N GLY A 88 12.74 -12.69 2.44
CA GLY A 88 11.50 -13.48 2.32
C GLY A 88 11.09 -13.81 0.88
N SER A 89 11.47 -12.98 -0.10
CA SER A 89 11.11 -13.15 -1.52
C SER A 89 11.47 -14.52 -2.10
N PRO A 90 12.64 -15.13 -1.82
CA PRO A 90 12.94 -16.48 -2.33
C PRO A 90 11.95 -17.54 -1.86
N GLY A 91 11.49 -17.49 -0.62
CA GLY A 91 10.47 -18.40 -0.08
C GLY A 91 9.13 -18.25 -0.77
N MET A 92 8.70 -17.01 -1.02
CA MET A 92 7.49 -16.70 -1.77
C MET A 92 7.59 -17.19 -3.22
N ARG A 93 8.74 -16.98 -3.90
CA ARG A 93 8.98 -17.47 -5.27
C ARG A 93 8.94 -18.99 -5.35
N PHE A 94 9.57 -19.68 -4.40
CA PHE A 94 9.54 -21.14 -4.36
C PHE A 94 8.11 -21.67 -4.22
N ALA A 95 7.33 -21.10 -3.31
CA ALA A 95 5.93 -21.46 -3.12
C ALA A 95 5.09 -21.20 -4.39
N GLN A 96 5.23 -20.02 -5.01
CA GLN A 96 4.54 -19.68 -6.25
C GLN A 96 4.93 -20.64 -7.40
N GLN A 97 6.20 -20.95 -7.53
CA GLN A 97 6.68 -21.88 -8.55
C GLN A 97 6.10 -23.28 -8.36
N THR A 98 6.04 -23.78 -7.10
CA THR A 98 5.42 -25.06 -6.78
C THR A 98 3.94 -25.07 -7.15
N VAL A 99 3.19 -24.00 -6.83
CA VAL A 99 1.79 -23.87 -7.23
C VAL A 99 1.66 -23.91 -8.75
N LYS A 100 2.43 -23.11 -9.49
CA LYS A 100 2.41 -23.07 -10.97
C LYS A 100 2.72 -24.41 -11.60
N GLN A 101 3.74 -25.10 -11.12
CA GLN A 101 4.12 -26.43 -11.62
C GLN A 101 3.05 -27.48 -11.33
N THR A 102 2.48 -27.46 -10.13
CA THR A 102 1.39 -28.35 -9.75
C THR A 102 0.16 -28.11 -10.64
N LEU A 103 -0.24 -26.86 -10.85
CA LEU A 103 -1.35 -26.51 -11.75
C LEU A 103 -1.12 -27.00 -13.18
N ALA A 104 0.08 -26.83 -13.73
CA ALA A 104 0.44 -27.35 -15.05
C ALA A 104 0.27 -28.87 -15.14
N THR A 105 0.73 -29.60 -14.10
CA THR A 105 0.59 -31.06 -14.03
C THR A 105 -0.87 -31.48 -13.92
N LEU A 106 -1.66 -30.82 -13.06
CA LEU A 106 -3.09 -31.09 -12.88
C LEU A 106 -3.85 -30.91 -14.20
N THR A 107 -3.54 -29.86 -14.94
CA THR A 107 -4.13 -29.58 -16.26
C THR A 107 -3.77 -30.70 -17.26
N ALA A 108 -2.49 -31.08 -17.32
CA ALA A 108 -2.01 -32.13 -18.24
C ALA A 108 -2.62 -33.49 -17.93
N GLU A 109 -2.88 -33.79 -16.66
CA GLU A 109 -3.44 -35.06 -16.21
C GLU A 109 -4.96 -35.05 -16.02
N ASN A 110 -5.63 -33.95 -16.40
CA ASN A 110 -7.09 -33.77 -16.30
C ASN A 110 -7.67 -33.89 -14.88
N TYR A 111 -6.94 -33.44 -13.85
CA TYR A 111 -7.49 -33.25 -12.51
C TYR A 111 -8.19 -31.89 -12.42
N VAL A 112 -9.14 -31.77 -11.47
CA VAL A 112 -9.74 -30.50 -11.08
C VAL A 112 -9.26 -30.11 -9.70
N TRP A 113 -9.21 -28.82 -9.43
CA TRP A 113 -8.70 -28.27 -8.17
C TRP A 113 -9.62 -27.16 -7.64
N ALA A 114 -9.53 -26.91 -6.35
CA ALA A 114 -10.23 -25.82 -5.67
C ALA A 114 -9.22 -24.81 -5.10
N GLU A 115 -9.70 -23.63 -4.73
CA GLU A 115 -8.88 -22.52 -4.24
C GLU A 115 -8.15 -22.81 -2.91
N ASP A 116 -8.62 -23.78 -2.14
CA ASP A 116 -7.98 -24.26 -0.92
C ASP A 116 -6.86 -25.29 -1.16
N GLY A 117 -6.56 -25.59 -2.42
CA GLY A 117 -5.57 -26.57 -2.85
C GLY A 117 -6.09 -28.02 -2.84
N THR A 118 -7.38 -28.24 -2.67
CA THR A 118 -7.97 -29.57 -2.81
C THR A 118 -7.99 -29.98 -4.28
N VAL A 119 -7.50 -31.19 -4.57
CA VAL A 119 -7.49 -31.77 -5.92
C VAL A 119 -8.45 -32.94 -5.95
N SER A 120 -9.22 -33.05 -7.02
CA SER A 120 -10.20 -34.12 -7.23
C SER A 120 -10.20 -34.65 -8.66
N LEU A 121 -10.80 -35.80 -8.84
CA LEU A 121 -10.93 -36.42 -10.15
C LEU A 121 -11.86 -35.63 -11.04
N SER A 122 -11.47 -35.46 -12.31
CA SER A 122 -12.33 -34.85 -13.30
C SER A 122 -13.43 -35.84 -13.75
N ARG A 123 -14.47 -35.28 -14.36
CA ARG A 123 -15.55 -36.09 -14.94
C ARG A 123 -15.02 -37.08 -15.99
N SER A 124 -14.03 -36.70 -16.79
CA SER A 124 -13.44 -37.57 -17.83
C SER A 124 -12.70 -38.76 -17.21
N GLN A 125 -11.97 -38.56 -16.13
CA GLN A 125 -11.32 -39.64 -15.40
C GLN A 125 -12.34 -40.61 -14.81
N LEU A 126 -13.42 -40.09 -14.16
CA LEU A 126 -14.49 -40.93 -13.65
C LEU A 126 -15.17 -41.75 -14.73
N VAL A 127 -15.50 -41.15 -15.89
CA VAL A 127 -16.05 -41.87 -17.04
C VAL A 127 -15.09 -42.97 -17.49
N SER A 128 -13.79 -42.69 -17.57
CA SER A 128 -12.77 -43.69 -17.93
C SER A 128 -12.73 -44.90 -16.95
N VAL A 129 -12.92 -44.64 -15.65
CA VAL A 129 -13.01 -45.71 -14.64
C VAL A 129 -14.30 -46.55 -14.80
N PHE A 130 -15.43 -45.86 -14.96
CA PHE A 130 -16.72 -46.56 -15.09
C PHE A 130 -16.90 -47.29 -16.43
N SER A 131 -16.05 -46.98 -17.44
CA SER A 131 -16.04 -47.67 -18.73
C SER A 131 -15.21 -48.97 -18.70
N GLU A 132 -14.52 -49.29 -17.62
CA GLU A 132 -13.80 -50.56 -17.46
C GLU A 132 -14.80 -51.72 -17.37
N LYS A 133 -14.49 -52.78 -18.11
CA LYS A 133 -15.37 -53.99 -18.17
C LYS A 133 -15.29 -54.83 -16.91
N ASP A 134 -14.14 -54.83 -16.26
CA ASP A 134 -13.87 -55.56 -15.06
C ASP A 134 -13.95 -54.66 -13.81
N LYS A 135 -14.76 -55.07 -12.83
CA LYS A 135 -15.00 -54.28 -11.61
C LYS A 135 -13.74 -54.14 -10.74
N ASP A 136 -12.91 -55.16 -10.68
CA ASP A 136 -11.69 -55.16 -9.86
C ASP A 136 -10.66 -54.21 -10.49
N SER A 137 -10.51 -54.26 -11.79
CA SER A 137 -9.68 -53.32 -12.54
C SER A 137 -10.16 -51.89 -12.41
N ALA A 138 -11.47 -51.63 -12.46
CA ALA A 138 -12.06 -50.32 -12.22
C ALA A 138 -11.76 -49.82 -10.79
N ALA A 139 -11.88 -50.68 -9.75
CA ALA A 139 -11.59 -50.32 -8.39
C ALA A 139 -10.10 -49.99 -8.16
N ILE A 140 -9.19 -50.76 -8.72
CA ILE A 140 -7.74 -50.53 -8.67
C ILE A 140 -7.38 -49.20 -9.33
N LYS A 141 -7.93 -48.91 -10.52
CA LYS A 141 -7.73 -47.66 -11.28
C LYS A 141 -8.24 -46.47 -10.50
N LEU A 142 -9.46 -46.54 -9.94
CA LEU A 142 -10.02 -45.49 -9.10
C LEU A 142 -9.15 -45.18 -7.90
N ALA A 143 -8.74 -46.22 -7.17
CA ALA A 143 -7.85 -46.04 -6.00
C ALA A 143 -6.50 -45.45 -6.35
N ALA A 144 -5.95 -45.79 -7.51
CA ALA A 144 -4.69 -45.19 -7.99
C ALA A 144 -4.85 -43.68 -8.32
N LEU A 145 -5.93 -43.32 -9.03
CA LEU A 145 -6.22 -41.92 -9.37
C LEU A 145 -6.51 -41.09 -8.10
N GLN A 146 -7.26 -41.65 -7.15
CA GLN A 146 -7.57 -40.98 -5.88
C GLN A 146 -6.30 -40.71 -5.07
N ARG A 147 -5.43 -41.71 -4.90
CA ARG A 147 -4.14 -41.54 -4.19
C ARG A 147 -3.29 -40.44 -4.84
N LYS A 148 -3.31 -40.33 -6.16
CA LYS A 148 -2.59 -39.30 -6.88
C LYS A 148 -3.21 -37.92 -6.64
N ALA A 149 -4.53 -37.80 -6.62
CA ALA A 149 -5.25 -36.58 -6.27
C ALA A 149 -4.92 -36.13 -4.82
N ASP A 150 -4.86 -37.08 -3.87
CA ASP A 150 -4.51 -36.80 -2.49
C ASP A 150 -3.05 -36.31 -2.34
N GLN A 151 -2.12 -36.88 -3.12
CA GLN A 151 -0.72 -36.42 -3.18
C GLN A 151 -0.62 -34.99 -3.71
N TYR A 152 -1.34 -34.67 -4.80
CA TYR A 152 -1.38 -33.31 -5.34
C TYR A 152 -2.03 -32.33 -4.38
N SER A 153 -3.10 -32.72 -3.69
CA SER A 153 -3.72 -31.90 -2.64
C SER A 153 -2.74 -31.59 -1.51
N THR A 154 -1.98 -32.59 -1.09
CA THR A 154 -0.95 -32.42 -0.05
C THR A 154 0.15 -31.45 -0.52
N THR A 155 0.64 -31.60 -1.75
CA THR A 155 1.66 -30.73 -2.34
C THR A 155 1.15 -29.29 -2.45
N MET A 156 -0.06 -29.11 -2.98
CA MET A 156 -0.66 -27.79 -3.18
C MET A 156 -0.88 -27.07 -1.85
N ARG A 157 -1.51 -27.74 -0.88
CA ARG A 157 -1.73 -27.16 0.47
C ARG A 157 -0.42 -26.84 1.18
N GLY A 158 0.59 -27.72 1.03
CA GLY A 158 1.93 -27.46 1.55
C GLY A 158 2.55 -26.19 0.94
N ALA A 159 2.39 -26.00 -0.37
CA ALA A 159 2.87 -24.79 -1.04
C ALA A 159 2.10 -23.54 -0.60
N LEU A 160 0.77 -23.59 -0.43
CA LEU A 160 -0.03 -22.49 0.08
C LEU A 160 0.35 -22.11 1.52
N HIS A 161 0.61 -23.11 2.36
CA HIS A 161 1.08 -22.86 3.73
C HIS A 161 2.47 -22.22 3.74
N ALA A 162 3.41 -22.72 2.93
CA ALA A 162 4.74 -22.12 2.77
C ALA A 162 4.66 -20.68 2.26
N ALA A 163 3.74 -20.42 1.32
CA ALA A 163 3.44 -19.08 0.83
C ALA A 163 2.96 -18.14 1.94
N ALA A 164 2.02 -18.61 2.78
CA ALA A 164 1.50 -17.87 3.93
C ALA A 164 2.61 -17.49 4.91
N VAL A 165 3.45 -18.46 5.29
CA VAL A 165 4.55 -18.25 6.24
C VAL A 165 5.58 -17.26 5.67
N ALA A 166 5.96 -17.39 4.40
CA ALA A 166 6.92 -16.50 3.76
C ALA A 166 6.39 -15.07 3.65
N ALA A 167 5.12 -14.91 3.24
CA ALA A 167 4.48 -13.59 3.15
C ALA A 167 4.32 -12.93 4.53
N GLN A 168 3.93 -13.71 5.55
CA GLN A 168 3.85 -13.20 6.92
C GLN A 168 5.20 -12.73 7.42
N GLY A 169 6.27 -13.50 7.19
CA GLY A 169 7.63 -13.11 7.58
C GLY A 169 8.09 -11.79 6.93
N VAL A 170 7.77 -11.58 5.65
CA VAL A 170 8.02 -10.29 4.97
C VAL A 170 7.21 -9.17 5.62
N THR A 171 5.92 -9.40 5.85
CA THR A 171 5.03 -8.40 6.46
C THR A 171 5.50 -8.00 7.85
N ASP A 172 5.84 -8.98 8.69
CA ASP A 172 6.32 -8.74 10.05
C ASP A 172 7.66 -7.99 10.04
N GLY A 173 8.57 -8.38 9.15
CA GLY A 173 9.87 -7.71 9.00
C GLY A 173 9.74 -6.26 8.55
N VAL A 174 8.88 -5.97 7.57
CA VAL A 174 8.60 -4.61 7.11
C VAL A 174 7.92 -3.79 8.22
N ASN A 175 6.91 -4.34 8.89
CA ASN A 175 6.24 -3.65 9.99
C ASN A 175 7.20 -3.36 11.14
N HIS A 176 8.08 -4.29 11.48
CA HIS A 176 9.10 -4.10 12.51
C HIS A 176 10.08 -2.97 12.13
N ALA A 177 10.56 -2.96 10.89
CA ALA A 177 11.47 -1.93 10.40
C ALA A 177 10.91 -0.51 10.56
N PHE A 178 9.60 -0.33 10.35
CA PHE A 178 8.95 0.98 10.48
C PHE A 178 8.38 1.26 11.88
N SER A 179 8.38 0.30 12.80
CA SER A 179 7.75 0.45 14.12
C SER A 179 8.43 1.47 15.02
N GLU A 180 9.73 1.67 14.85
CA GLU A 180 10.56 2.58 15.66
C GLU A 180 10.62 4.00 15.11
N LEU A 181 10.01 4.26 13.95
CA LEU A 181 9.97 5.61 13.40
C LEU A 181 9.07 6.52 14.24
N PRO A 182 9.41 7.82 14.39
CA PRO A 182 8.52 8.79 14.98
C PRO A 182 7.13 8.74 14.34
N GLN A 183 6.09 8.99 15.14
CA GLN A 183 4.69 8.87 14.68
C GLN A 183 4.40 9.70 13.41
N ALA A 184 5.07 10.83 13.25
CA ALA A 184 5.03 11.64 12.04
C ALA A 184 5.62 10.92 10.80
N ALA A 185 6.65 10.09 10.99
CA ALA A 185 7.25 9.29 9.93
C ALA A 185 6.51 7.95 9.72
N GLN A 186 5.79 7.47 10.74
CA GLN A 186 4.89 6.31 10.61
C GLN A 186 3.66 6.63 9.74
N GLY A 187 3.25 7.89 9.66
CA GLY A 187 2.26 8.36 8.68
C GLY A 187 2.73 8.22 7.22
N ALA A 188 4.04 8.07 6.99
CA ALA A 188 4.63 7.68 5.72
C ALA A 188 4.64 6.15 5.49
N LYS A 189 3.84 5.36 6.21
CA LYS A 189 3.44 4.02 5.77
C LYS A 189 2.63 4.17 4.48
N ALA A 190 3.34 4.49 3.40
CA ALA A 190 2.82 4.45 2.05
C ALA A 190 2.41 3.01 1.74
N GLY A 191 1.20 2.66 2.01
CA GLY A 191 0.64 1.31 1.96
C GLY A 191 -0.33 1.02 3.09
N ALA A 192 -0.40 1.87 4.12
CA ALA A 192 -1.28 1.69 5.26
C ALA A 192 -2.74 2.12 5.01
N LEU A 193 -3.10 2.49 3.80
CA LEU A 193 -4.51 2.60 3.39
C LEU A 193 -5.09 1.21 3.06
N THR A 194 -4.82 0.23 3.93
CA THR A 194 -5.32 -1.15 3.81
C THR A 194 -6.42 -1.46 4.81
N ASP A 195 -6.46 -0.73 5.94
CA ASP A 195 -7.52 -0.85 6.94
C ASP A 195 -8.45 0.38 6.85
N PRO A 196 -9.73 0.20 6.49
CA PRO A 196 -10.68 1.30 6.35
C PRO A 196 -10.84 2.14 7.63
N LYS A 197 -10.80 1.52 8.83
CA LYS A 197 -10.94 2.24 10.10
C LYS A 197 -9.75 3.15 10.39
N ILE A 198 -8.54 2.64 10.13
CA ILE A 198 -7.31 3.43 10.29
C ILE A 198 -7.29 4.55 9.25
N ALA A 199 -7.67 4.26 8.01
CA ALA A 199 -7.73 5.23 6.93
C ALA A 199 -8.74 6.36 7.23
N THR A 200 -9.93 6.03 7.71
CA THR A 200 -10.94 7.00 8.16
C THR A 200 -10.40 7.90 9.28
N GLN A 201 -9.79 7.31 10.32
CA GLN A 201 -9.22 8.08 11.41
C GLN A 201 -8.12 9.02 10.92
N GLN A 202 -7.21 8.53 10.09
CA GLN A 202 -6.10 9.30 9.55
C GLN A 202 -6.57 10.42 8.63
N GLY A 203 -7.56 10.18 7.77
CA GLY A 203 -8.20 11.21 6.94
C GLY A 203 -8.81 12.33 7.79
N GLY A 204 -9.50 11.97 8.87
CA GLY A 204 -10.07 12.92 9.81
C GLY A 204 -9.00 13.72 10.58
N ASP A 205 -7.90 13.09 11.03
CA ASP A 205 -6.81 13.76 11.73
C ASP A 205 -6.09 14.76 10.81
N ASP A 206 -5.76 14.33 9.59
CA ASP A 206 -5.15 15.17 8.57
C ASP A 206 -6.05 16.34 8.18
N GLY A 207 -7.34 16.07 7.96
CA GLY A 207 -8.32 17.11 7.65
C GLY A 207 -8.46 18.14 8.77
N ARG A 208 -8.51 17.72 10.04
CA ARG A 208 -8.54 18.63 11.19
C ARG A 208 -7.26 19.47 11.30
N LEU A 209 -6.11 18.87 11.03
CA LEU A 209 -4.84 19.60 11.06
C LEU A 209 -4.82 20.70 10.00
N VAL A 210 -5.26 20.38 8.77
CA VAL A 210 -5.39 21.35 7.67
C VAL A 210 -6.41 22.44 8.01
N ALA A 211 -7.61 22.07 8.47
CA ALA A 211 -8.67 23.02 8.83
C ALA A 211 -8.24 23.98 9.95
N SER A 212 -7.42 23.52 10.88
CA SER A 212 -6.92 24.33 12.00
C SER A 212 -5.91 25.41 11.58
N GLY A 213 -5.35 25.34 10.38
CA GLY A 213 -4.27 26.21 9.90
C GLY A 213 -2.92 26.02 10.64
N LYS A 214 -2.81 25.00 11.50
CA LYS A 214 -1.60 24.73 12.31
C LYS A 214 -0.62 23.76 11.65
N ALA A 215 -0.99 23.15 10.53
CA ALA A 215 -0.10 22.28 9.79
C ALA A 215 1.19 23.00 9.40
N THR A 216 2.34 22.37 9.61
CA THR A 216 3.62 22.85 9.07
C THR A 216 3.71 22.54 7.57
N ASP A 217 4.68 23.12 6.86
CA ASP A 217 4.87 22.81 5.43
C ASP A 217 5.22 21.33 5.23
N ALA A 218 5.99 20.72 6.15
CA ALA A 218 6.27 19.29 6.15
C ALA A 218 5.00 18.45 6.35
N ASP A 219 4.10 18.86 7.25
CA ASP A 219 2.81 18.17 7.42
C ASP A 219 1.98 18.24 6.15
N LEU A 220 1.92 19.40 5.49
CA LEU A 220 1.18 19.57 4.23
C LEU A 220 1.74 18.71 3.10
N GLN A 221 3.07 18.58 3.00
CA GLN A 221 3.72 17.69 2.04
C GLN A 221 3.42 16.21 2.33
N HIS A 222 3.44 15.79 3.60
CA HIS A 222 3.08 14.42 3.99
C HIS A 222 1.61 14.10 3.71
N ILE A 223 0.70 15.03 4.02
CA ILE A 223 -0.73 14.89 3.72
C ILE A 223 -0.93 14.78 2.20
N SER A 224 -0.26 15.64 1.43
CA SER A 224 -0.30 15.59 -0.04
C SER A 224 0.18 14.24 -0.60
N ALA A 225 1.26 13.67 -0.05
CA ALA A 225 1.74 12.36 -0.45
C ALA A 225 0.72 11.24 -0.16
N ARG A 226 -0.01 11.32 0.97
CA ARG A 226 -1.11 10.40 1.28
C ARG A 226 -2.29 10.56 0.33
N LEU A 227 -2.63 11.80 -0.02
CA LEU A 227 -3.68 12.08 -1.01
C LEU A 227 -3.32 11.50 -2.39
N ALA A 228 -2.05 11.59 -2.80
CA ALA A 228 -1.57 10.97 -4.03
C ALA A 228 -1.68 9.43 -3.98
N ALA A 229 -1.32 8.82 -2.84
CA ALA A 229 -1.41 7.37 -2.67
C ALA A 229 -2.85 6.84 -2.58
N ALA A 230 -3.79 7.68 -2.14
CA ALA A 230 -5.20 7.36 -2.05
C ALA A 230 -5.97 7.65 -3.35
N GLY A 231 -5.48 8.57 -4.19
CA GLY A 231 -6.14 9.00 -5.41
C GLY A 231 -5.94 8.05 -6.60
N ILE A 232 -6.59 8.41 -7.71
CA ILE A 232 -6.44 7.70 -8.98
C ILE A 232 -5.05 7.96 -9.60
N THR A 233 -4.53 6.93 -10.26
CA THR A 233 -3.26 6.98 -11.01
C THR A 233 -3.44 7.56 -12.41
N ALA A 234 -2.34 7.76 -13.14
CA ALA A 234 -2.39 8.20 -14.54
C ALA A 234 -3.09 7.14 -15.43
N ASP A 235 -2.85 5.86 -15.16
CA ASP A 235 -3.48 4.75 -15.89
C ASP A 235 -5.00 4.70 -15.62
N ASP A 236 -5.42 5.00 -14.38
CA ASP A 236 -6.83 5.12 -14.02
C ASP A 236 -7.51 6.28 -14.77
N VAL A 237 -6.81 7.42 -14.91
CA VAL A 237 -7.32 8.56 -15.69
C VAL A 237 -7.50 8.18 -17.15
N GLU A 238 -6.56 7.43 -17.73
CA GLU A 238 -6.70 6.92 -19.11
C GLU A 238 -7.90 5.98 -19.23
N ALA A 239 -8.06 5.05 -18.30
CA ALA A 239 -9.22 4.16 -18.24
C ALA A 239 -10.56 4.92 -18.15
N ILE A 240 -10.63 5.97 -17.32
CA ILE A 240 -11.82 6.82 -17.20
C ILE A 240 -12.11 7.56 -18.52
N ASN A 241 -11.08 8.06 -19.20
CA ASN A 241 -11.24 8.72 -20.51
C ASN A 241 -11.75 7.76 -21.60
N GLU A 242 -11.48 6.47 -21.45
CA GLU A 242 -12.03 5.40 -22.29
C GLU A 242 -13.47 4.97 -21.88
N GLY A 243 -14.04 5.62 -20.86
CA GLY A 243 -15.37 5.29 -20.34
C GLY A 243 -15.42 4.08 -19.43
N LYS A 244 -14.26 3.63 -18.91
CA LYS A 244 -14.18 2.54 -17.95
C LYS A 244 -14.39 3.05 -16.53
N GLN A 245 -14.83 2.16 -15.66
CA GLN A 245 -14.92 2.42 -14.22
C GLN A 245 -13.58 2.06 -13.55
N VAL A 246 -13.23 2.80 -12.50
CA VAL A 246 -12.05 2.58 -11.65
C VAL A 246 -12.51 2.31 -10.23
N ASP A 247 -12.00 1.23 -9.65
CA ASP A 247 -12.32 0.81 -8.31
C ASP A 247 -11.17 1.17 -7.33
N LEU A 248 -11.47 2.00 -6.34
CA LEU A 248 -10.59 2.23 -5.20
C LEU A 248 -10.88 1.20 -4.10
N SER A 249 -9.87 0.85 -3.33
CA SER A 249 -10.09 0.11 -2.09
C SER A 249 -10.94 0.93 -1.11
N GLU A 250 -11.70 0.25 -0.25
CA GLU A 250 -12.50 0.90 0.79
C GLU A 250 -11.65 1.86 1.64
N ALA A 251 -10.44 1.48 2.00
CA ALA A 251 -9.53 2.31 2.78
C ALA A 251 -9.08 3.58 2.05
N GLN A 252 -8.79 3.52 0.74
CA GLN A 252 -8.46 4.70 -0.06
C GLN A 252 -9.65 5.66 -0.13
N TRP A 253 -10.83 5.12 -0.41
CA TRP A 253 -12.06 5.89 -0.47
C TRP A 253 -12.40 6.57 0.86
N ASP A 254 -12.32 5.84 1.97
CA ASP A 254 -12.63 6.34 3.30
C ASP A 254 -11.65 7.42 3.76
N TYR A 255 -10.35 7.26 3.47
CA TYR A 255 -9.35 8.29 3.73
C TYR A 255 -9.68 9.58 2.99
N LEU A 256 -9.90 9.52 1.68
CA LEU A 256 -10.20 10.70 0.86
C LEU A 256 -11.48 11.38 1.35
N ARG A 257 -12.55 10.60 1.51
CA ARG A 257 -13.86 11.12 1.96
C ARG A 257 -13.74 11.87 3.28
N GLU A 258 -13.10 11.24 4.28
CA GLU A 258 -13.00 11.82 5.61
C GLU A 258 -12.06 13.03 5.64
N PHE A 259 -10.95 12.98 4.90
CA PHE A 259 -10.06 14.12 4.75
C PHE A 259 -10.78 15.34 4.18
N TYR A 260 -11.43 15.22 3.02
CA TYR A 260 -12.08 16.37 2.38
C TYR A 260 -13.28 16.88 3.15
N ASN A 261 -14.05 15.99 3.80
CA ASN A 261 -15.13 16.38 4.69
C ASN A 261 -14.66 17.21 5.88
N THR A 262 -13.49 16.87 6.44
CA THR A 262 -12.98 17.48 7.67
C THR A 262 -12.13 18.71 7.38
N ALA A 263 -11.34 18.73 6.31
CA ALA A 263 -10.54 19.87 5.89
C ALA A 263 -11.42 21.07 5.48
N GLY A 264 -12.52 20.81 4.81
CA GLY A 264 -13.44 21.83 4.30
C GLY A 264 -12.78 22.74 3.24
N LEU A 265 -13.60 23.59 2.61
CA LEU A 265 -13.10 24.44 1.52
C LEU A 265 -11.99 25.40 1.96
N ASN A 266 -12.15 26.04 3.12
CA ASN A 266 -11.15 27.01 3.63
C ASN A 266 -9.81 26.36 3.94
N GLY A 267 -9.82 25.17 4.55
CA GLY A 267 -8.61 24.42 4.83
C GLY A 267 -7.88 23.99 3.56
N LEU A 268 -8.61 23.49 2.57
CA LEU A 268 -8.05 23.07 1.28
C LEU A 268 -7.44 24.26 0.51
N THR A 269 -8.13 25.41 0.46
CA THR A 269 -7.59 26.62 -0.17
C THR A 269 -6.30 27.06 0.51
N SER A 270 -6.30 27.16 1.85
CA SER A 270 -5.11 27.53 2.62
C SER A 270 -3.95 26.54 2.40
N MET A 271 -4.22 25.24 2.36
CA MET A 271 -3.22 24.21 2.06
C MET A 271 -2.63 24.41 0.67
N THR A 272 -3.47 24.57 -0.35
CA THR A 272 -3.04 24.74 -1.73
C THR A 272 -2.22 26.02 -1.92
N ASP A 273 -2.65 27.14 -1.32
CA ASP A 273 -1.93 28.43 -1.36
C ASP A 273 -0.55 28.31 -0.72
N ARG A 274 -0.45 27.64 0.42
CA ARG A 274 0.83 27.42 1.11
C ARG A 274 1.78 26.53 0.30
N LEU A 275 1.29 25.40 -0.23
CA LEU A 275 2.08 24.50 -1.07
C LEU A 275 2.59 25.21 -2.34
N THR A 276 1.74 26.04 -2.95
CA THR A 276 2.14 26.88 -4.08
C THR A 276 3.17 27.94 -3.67
N GLY A 277 3.01 28.54 -2.49
CA GLY A 277 3.94 29.54 -1.94
C GLY A 277 5.35 28.99 -1.69
N ILE A 278 5.48 27.72 -1.33
CA ILE A 278 6.77 27.03 -1.20
C ILE A 278 7.23 26.35 -2.52
N HIS A 279 6.58 26.67 -3.64
CA HIS A 279 6.86 26.14 -4.97
C HIS A 279 6.69 24.61 -5.12
N ASP A 280 5.94 23.96 -4.25
CA ASP A 280 5.61 22.54 -4.36
C ASP A 280 4.31 22.33 -5.16
N THR A 281 4.42 22.54 -6.47
CA THR A 281 3.29 22.43 -7.40
C THR A 281 2.77 20.98 -7.49
N THR A 282 3.64 19.99 -7.29
CA THR A 282 3.24 18.57 -7.27
C THR A 282 2.35 18.28 -6.08
N ALA A 283 2.72 18.76 -4.89
CA ALA A 283 1.91 18.59 -3.70
C ALA A 283 0.55 19.32 -3.83
N ALA A 284 0.52 20.50 -4.41
CA ALA A 284 -0.72 21.23 -4.70
C ALA A 284 -1.62 20.48 -5.70
N ALA A 285 -1.03 19.88 -6.74
CA ALA A 285 -1.77 19.07 -7.71
C ALA A 285 -2.38 17.81 -7.09
N ASN A 286 -1.69 17.16 -6.14
CA ASN A 286 -2.21 15.99 -5.44
C ASN A 286 -3.49 16.30 -4.65
N VAL A 287 -3.60 17.50 -4.07
CA VAL A 287 -4.83 17.96 -3.39
C VAL A 287 -5.99 18.03 -4.39
N ALA A 288 -5.76 18.59 -5.56
CA ALA A 288 -6.79 18.68 -6.61
C ALA A 288 -7.16 17.29 -7.16
N ASN A 289 -6.17 16.43 -7.38
CA ASN A 289 -6.37 15.07 -7.89
C ASN A 289 -7.21 14.21 -6.92
N GLY A 290 -6.92 14.27 -5.62
CA GLY A 290 -7.71 13.55 -4.62
C GLY A 290 -9.17 14.01 -4.58
N LEU A 291 -9.42 15.33 -4.70
CA LEU A 291 -10.77 15.87 -4.80
C LEU A 291 -11.48 15.41 -6.09
N ASN A 292 -10.78 15.48 -7.22
CA ASN A 292 -11.31 14.98 -8.49
C ASN A 292 -11.62 13.49 -8.42
N THR A 293 -10.82 12.71 -7.70
CA THR A 293 -11.05 11.27 -7.51
C THR A 293 -12.42 11.00 -6.90
N ILE A 294 -12.73 11.61 -5.74
CA ILE A 294 -14.02 11.36 -5.05
C ILE A 294 -15.21 12.03 -5.71
N ALA A 295 -14.97 13.05 -6.53
CA ALA A 295 -16.02 13.74 -7.29
C ALA A 295 -16.34 13.08 -8.64
N ASN A 296 -15.51 12.14 -9.10
CA ASN A 296 -15.67 11.51 -10.41
C ASN A 296 -16.71 10.39 -10.36
N PRO A 297 -17.76 10.44 -11.20
CA PRO A 297 -18.81 9.41 -11.21
C PRO A 297 -18.33 8.04 -11.72
N ASN A 298 -17.17 7.94 -12.36
CA ASN A 298 -16.58 6.69 -12.83
C ASN A 298 -15.63 6.05 -11.80
N VAL A 299 -15.45 6.66 -10.62
CA VAL A 299 -14.65 6.12 -9.54
C VAL A 299 -15.56 5.55 -8.47
N HIS A 300 -15.34 4.29 -8.11
CA HIS A 300 -16.16 3.56 -7.16
C HIS A 300 -15.31 3.03 -6.01
N SER A 301 -15.97 2.72 -4.88
CA SER A 301 -15.35 1.99 -3.78
C SER A 301 -15.67 0.51 -3.87
N THR A 302 -14.69 -0.35 -3.63
CA THR A 302 -14.89 -1.81 -3.50
C THR A 302 -15.54 -2.22 -2.18
N GLY A 303 -15.82 -1.27 -1.27
CA GLY A 303 -16.45 -1.53 0.03
C GLY A 303 -17.93 -1.90 -0.07
N THR A 304 -18.49 -2.37 1.06
CA THR A 304 -19.87 -2.84 1.18
C THR A 304 -20.92 -1.75 0.97
N GLU A 305 -20.55 -0.49 1.05
CA GLU A 305 -21.39 0.63 0.64
C GLU A 305 -20.90 1.12 -0.73
N SER A 306 -21.56 0.70 -1.80
CA SER A 306 -21.27 1.20 -3.14
C SER A 306 -21.73 2.67 -3.23
N PHE A 307 -20.85 3.60 -2.86
CA PHE A 307 -21.05 5.01 -3.14
C PHE A 307 -20.63 5.29 -4.59
N LEU A 308 -21.59 5.78 -5.35
CA LEU A 308 -21.32 6.38 -6.66
C LEU A 308 -20.55 7.67 -6.43
N GLY A 309 -19.37 7.80 -7.02
CA GLY A 309 -18.66 9.07 -7.13
C GLY A 309 -19.60 10.14 -7.70
N GLY A 310 -19.41 11.39 -7.33
CA GLY A 310 -20.27 12.51 -7.76
C GLY A 310 -21.31 12.98 -6.73
N ALA A 311 -21.57 12.24 -5.65
CA ALA A 311 -22.45 12.68 -4.55
C ALA A 311 -21.74 13.45 -3.43
N PHE A 312 -20.46 13.76 -3.60
CA PHE A 312 -19.67 14.43 -2.57
C PHE A 312 -19.92 15.95 -2.60
N THR A 313 -20.29 16.52 -1.45
CA THR A 313 -20.48 17.97 -1.28
C THR A 313 -19.52 18.48 -0.21
N LEU A 314 -18.58 19.35 -0.61
CA LEU A 314 -17.69 20.04 0.33
C LEU A 314 -18.50 20.90 1.29
N LYS A 315 -18.26 20.77 2.59
CA LYS A 315 -18.82 21.66 3.60
C LYS A 315 -18.18 23.03 3.47
N VAL A 316 -19.01 24.05 3.27
CA VAL A 316 -18.61 25.46 3.33
C VAL A 316 -18.95 25.94 4.73
N ASP A 317 -17.93 26.27 5.52
CA ASP A 317 -18.15 26.91 6.82
C ASP A 317 -18.70 28.32 6.59
N SER A 318 -19.96 28.52 6.97
CA SER A 318 -20.66 29.79 6.85
C SER A 318 -20.21 30.85 7.89
N THR A 319 -19.18 30.54 8.68
CA THR A 319 -18.75 31.41 9.81
C THR A 319 -17.72 32.50 9.41
N ASN A 320 -17.23 32.53 8.17
CA ASN A 320 -16.37 33.60 7.67
C ASN A 320 -17.02 34.37 6.50
N SER A 321 -18.12 35.03 6.76
CA SER A 321 -18.51 36.15 5.91
C SER A 321 -17.51 37.27 6.11
N PRO A 322 -16.88 37.82 5.05
CA PRO A 322 -16.04 38.99 5.17
C PRO A 322 -16.87 40.13 5.80
N PRO A 323 -16.25 40.99 6.65
CA PRO A 323 -16.97 42.09 7.26
C PRO A 323 -17.54 42.95 6.12
N THR A 324 -18.85 43.07 6.07
CA THR A 324 -19.54 44.04 5.22
C THR A 324 -18.96 45.40 5.51
N CYS A 325 -18.24 45.97 4.55
CA CYS A 325 -17.90 47.38 4.57
C CYS A 325 -19.18 48.21 4.62
N ALA A 326 -19.57 48.58 5.83
CA ALA A 326 -20.53 49.65 6.04
C ALA A 326 -19.77 50.98 5.92
N MET A 327 -19.60 51.46 4.71
CA MET A 327 -19.33 52.85 4.41
C MET A 327 -19.62 53.10 2.93
N CYS A 328 -20.84 53.54 2.67
CA CYS A 328 -21.20 54.63 1.77
C CYS A 328 -22.60 55.05 2.10
#